data_dbba0557bce529c2b699e080c42c1dba
#
_entry.id   dbba0557bce529c2b699e080c42c1dba
#
_cell.length_a   1.000
_cell.length_b   1.000
_cell.length_c   1.000
_cell.angle_alpha   90.00
_cell.angle_beta   90.00
_cell.angle_gamma   90.00
#
_symmetry.space_group_name_H-M   'P 1'
#
loop_
_entity.id
_entity.type
_entity.pdbx_description
1 polymer ?
#
loop_
_entity_poly.entity_id
_entity_poly.type
_entity_poly.pdbx_seq_one_letter_code
_entity_poly.pdbx_strand_id
1 'polypeptide(L)'
;SLVGSEMCIRDRHYTLIFIIILIIALSGRKYLQESAPQETEVSDTKTQERNTAKAPNGFRLLFQKPEMLLLQLGLVGLFALIVESAMFDWSAVYFESVVHVPKSLQIGFLVFMIMMATGRFLTNYAYQLWGKKKVLQLAGSFICIGFFVSALLGGVFESMAMKVIINSLGFMLVGLGISCIVPTLYSFVGAKSKTPVSIALTILSSISFIGSLIAPLLIGAISQAFDIRIAYMLIGILGGCIVLIVSFSSAFNIQESGDKPE
;
A
#
# COMPACT_ATOMS: atom_id res chain seq x y z
N SER A 1 8.11 23.56 33.82
CA SER A 1 7.82 22.16 34.24
C SER A 1 6.84 21.42 33.33
N LEU A 2 6.18 22.08 32.38
CA LEU A 2 5.28 21.44 31.39
C LEU A 2 6.04 20.56 30.33
N VAL A 3 7.22 20.97 29.94
CA VAL A 3 8.06 20.24 28.99
C VAL A 3 8.51 18.87 29.53
N GLY A 4 8.75 18.77 30.83
CA GLY A 4 9.14 17.50 31.45
C GLY A 4 8.00 16.48 31.57
N SER A 5 6.75 16.92 31.68
CA SER A 5 5.59 16.02 31.74
C SER A 5 5.25 15.44 30.34
N GLU A 6 5.39 16.22 29.29
CA GLU A 6 5.15 15.73 27.93
C GLU A 6 6.23 14.75 27.45
N MET A 7 7.50 14.98 27.83
CA MET A 7 8.57 14.00 27.56
C MET A 7 8.32 12.68 28.31
N CYS A 8 7.91 12.72 29.55
CA CYS A 8 7.64 11.54 30.36
C CYS A 8 6.43 10.73 29.84
N ILE A 9 5.38 11.40 29.33
CA ILE A 9 4.22 10.75 28.72
C ILE A 9 4.63 10.07 27.40
N ARG A 10 5.45 10.72 26.59
CA ARG A 10 5.94 10.19 25.31
C ARG A 10 6.85 8.98 25.53
N ASP A 11 7.75 9.03 26.45
CA ASP A 11 8.65 7.92 26.78
C ASP A 11 7.88 6.70 27.30
N ARG A 12 6.84 6.93 28.11
CA ARG A 12 5.95 5.87 28.60
C ARG A 12 5.16 5.21 27.46
N HIS A 13 4.72 5.96 26.44
CA HIS A 13 4.06 5.40 25.28
C HIS A 13 5.01 4.55 24.43
N TYR A 14 6.22 5.02 24.18
CA TYR A 14 7.23 4.22 23.46
C TYR A 14 7.61 2.95 24.20
N THR A 15 7.74 3.03 25.52
CA THR A 15 8.02 1.85 26.35
C THR A 15 6.89 0.84 26.30
N LEU A 16 5.63 1.26 26.35
CA LEU A 16 4.46 0.38 26.21
C LEU A 16 4.42 -0.28 24.83
N ILE A 17 4.62 0.47 23.76
CA ILE A 17 4.67 -0.07 22.39
C ILE A 17 5.81 -1.08 22.27
N PHE A 18 6.99 -0.77 22.81
CA PHE A 18 8.14 -1.70 22.78
C PHE A 18 7.84 -3.00 23.54
N ILE A 19 7.21 -2.91 24.72
CA ILE A 19 6.79 -4.08 25.50
C ILE A 19 5.78 -4.93 24.73
N ILE A 20 4.79 -4.31 24.09
CA ILE A 20 3.79 -5.01 23.28
C ILE A 20 4.45 -5.73 22.09
N ILE A 21 5.36 -5.06 21.38
CA ILE A 21 6.12 -5.66 20.27
C ILE A 21 6.98 -6.82 20.79
N LEU A 22 7.62 -6.66 21.94
CA LEU A 22 8.44 -7.70 22.53
C LEU A 22 7.60 -8.92 22.94
N ILE A 23 6.41 -8.72 23.52
CA ILE A 23 5.48 -9.79 23.88
C ILE A 23 5.01 -10.53 22.62
N ILE A 24 4.64 -9.80 21.56
CA ILE A 24 4.23 -10.40 20.28
C ILE A 24 5.40 -11.19 19.66
N ALA A 25 6.61 -10.64 19.67
CA ALA A 25 7.80 -11.30 19.14
C ALA A 25 8.16 -12.59 19.94
N LEU A 26 8.05 -12.54 21.27
CA LEU A 26 8.32 -13.70 22.13
C LEU A 26 7.21 -14.77 22.00
N SER A 27 5.95 -14.35 21.93
CA SER A 27 4.83 -15.28 21.68
C SER A 27 4.90 -15.91 20.29
N GLY A 28 5.27 -15.13 19.27
CA GLY A 28 5.44 -15.60 17.90
C GLY A 28 6.59 -16.59 17.71
N ARG A 29 7.64 -16.54 18.55
CA ARG A 29 8.74 -17.50 18.51
C ARG A 29 8.27 -18.95 18.70
N LYS A 30 7.28 -19.16 19.55
CA LYS A 30 6.73 -20.50 19.83
C LYS A 30 6.00 -21.08 18.61
N TYR A 31 5.29 -20.23 17.86
CA TYR A 31 4.59 -20.63 16.63
C TYR A 31 5.52 -20.78 15.42
N LEU A 32 6.61 -20.02 15.36
CA LEU A 32 7.61 -20.12 14.29
C LEU A 32 8.48 -21.39 14.41
N GLN A 33 8.69 -21.89 15.61
CA GLN A 33 9.40 -23.16 15.81
C GLN A 33 8.57 -24.39 15.42
N GLU A 34 7.25 -24.30 15.50
CA GLU A 34 6.33 -25.40 15.15
C GLU A 34 6.05 -25.48 13.63
N SER A 35 6.35 -24.41 12.89
CA SER A 35 6.15 -24.33 11.44
C SER A 35 7.43 -24.55 10.62
N ALA A 36 8.53 -24.97 11.24
CA ALA A 36 9.70 -25.45 10.51
C ALA A 36 9.35 -26.76 9.80
N PRO A 37 9.55 -26.90 8.48
CA PRO A 37 9.32 -28.17 7.82
C PRO A 37 10.18 -29.22 8.49
N GLN A 38 9.57 -30.30 8.99
CA GLN A 38 10.28 -31.50 9.42
C GLN A 38 11.04 -32.02 8.20
N GLU A 39 12.34 -31.90 8.22
CA GLU A 39 13.21 -32.69 7.36
C GLU A 39 12.96 -34.17 7.71
N THR A 40 12.19 -34.83 6.86
CA THR A 40 12.03 -36.28 6.90
C THR A 40 13.42 -36.89 6.68
N GLU A 41 14.01 -37.46 7.73
CA GLU A 41 15.17 -38.34 7.63
C GLU A 41 14.80 -39.50 6.71
N VAL A 42 15.28 -39.47 5.48
CA VAL A 42 15.38 -40.65 4.65
C VAL A 42 16.85 -41.09 4.72
N SER A 43 17.02 -42.17 5.46
CA SER A 43 18.25 -42.96 5.57
C SER A 43 18.73 -43.46 4.20
N ASP A 44 20.03 -43.37 4.05
CA ASP A 44 20.93 -44.17 3.23
C ASP A 44 21.04 -44.06 1.71
N THR A 45 22.23 -43.71 1.37
CA THR A 45 23.14 -44.23 0.34
C THR A 45 23.38 -43.37 -0.90
N LYS A 46 24.58 -42.92 -0.93
CA LYS A 46 25.53 -42.61 -2.02
C LYS A 46 25.95 -41.16 -2.14
N THR A 47 27.19 -41.02 -1.69
CA THR A 47 28.18 -40.02 -2.11
C THR A 47 27.91 -39.46 -3.50
N GLN A 48 27.40 -38.23 -3.54
CA GLN A 48 27.53 -37.42 -4.74
C GLN A 48 27.92 -36.02 -4.32
N GLU A 49 29.00 -35.59 -4.85
CA GLU A 49 29.75 -34.36 -4.63
C GLU A 49 28.88 -33.16 -4.30
N ARG A 50 29.17 -32.58 -3.15
CA ARG A 50 28.67 -31.31 -2.67
C ARG A 50 29.17 -30.19 -3.59
N ASN A 51 28.55 -30.04 -4.74
CA ASN A 51 28.64 -28.81 -5.48
C ASN A 51 27.97 -27.75 -4.62
N THR A 52 28.77 -27.04 -3.84
CA THR A 52 28.42 -25.74 -3.28
C THR A 52 28.09 -24.82 -4.45
N ALA A 53 26.86 -24.91 -4.97
CA ALA A 53 26.32 -23.88 -5.82
C ALA A 53 26.35 -22.62 -4.98
N LYS A 54 27.37 -21.78 -5.21
CA LYS A 54 27.39 -20.37 -4.77
C LYS A 54 25.99 -19.82 -4.95
N ALA A 55 25.35 -19.43 -3.84
CA ALA A 55 24.11 -18.67 -3.89
C ALA A 55 24.31 -17.57 -4.94
N PRO A 56 23.53 -17.55 -6.02
CA PRO A 56 23.72 -16.54 -7.05
C PRO A 56 23.59 -15.20 -6.35
N ASN A 57 24.62 -14.34 -6.52
CA ASN A 57 24.67 -13.02 -5.89
C ASN A 57 23.32 -12.35 -6.08
N GLY A 58 22.47 -12.28 -5.04
CA GLY A 58 21.10 -11.78 -5.10
C GLY A 58 21.03 -10.40 -5.73
N PHE A 59 22.10 -9.61 -5.58
CA PHE A 59 22.27 -8.31 -6.20
C PHE A 59 22.39 -8.37 -7.74
N ARG A 60 22.99 -9.45 -8.27
CA ARG A 60 23.11 -9.64 -9.73
C ARG A 60 21.80 -10.09 -10.37
N LEU A 61 20.93 -10.77 -9.62
CA LEU A 61 19.58 -11.14 -10.05
C LEU A 61 18.64 -9.93 -10.12
N LEU A 62 18.87 -8.89 -9.32
CA LEU A 62 18.14 -7.62 -9.41
C LEU A 62 18.39 -6.88 -10.74
N PHE A 63 19.57 -7.11 -11.37
CA PHE A 63 19.94 -6.50 -12.65
C PHE A 63 19.75 -7.44 -13.87
N GLN A 64 19.43 -8.72 -13.66
CA GLN A 64 18.91 -9.54 -14.74
C GLN A 64 17.53 -9.02 -15.14
N LYS A 65 17.24 -9.00 -16.46
CA LYS A 65 15.99 -8.45 -17.00
C LYS A 65 14.80 -8.83 -16.13
N PRO A 66 14.18 -7.87 -15.42
CA PRO A 66 13.04 -8.19 -14.55
C PRO A 66 11.92 -8.75 -15.42
N GLU A 67 11.23 -9.75 -14.92
CA GLU A 67 10.04 -10.28 -15.58
C GLU A 67 9.07 -9.13 -15.86
N MET A 68 8.50 -9.07 -17.05
CA MET A 68 7.53 -8.03 -17.43
C MET A 68 6.37 -7.96 -16.41
N LEU A 69 6.04 -9.09 -15.80
CA LEU A 69 5.10 -9.16 -14.68
C LEU A 69 5.53 -8.29 -13.50
N LEU A 70 6.78 -8.41 -13.04
CA LEU A 70 7.28 -7.66 -11.87
C LEU A 70 7.35 -6.16 -12.14
N LEU A 71 7.67 -5.76 -13.39
CA LEU A 71 7.65 -4.34 -13.78
C LEU A 71 6.24 -3.77 -13.73
N GLN A 72 5.24 -4.50 -14.24
CA GLN A 72 3.85 -4.06 -14.23
C GLN A 72 3.29 -3.97 -12.81
N LEU A 73 3.56 -4.99 -11.97
CA LEU A 73 3.19 -4.96 -10.56
C LEU A 73 3.91 -3.83 -9.81
N GLY A 74 5.20 -3.64 -10.08
CA GLY A 74 6.01 -2.57 -9.51
C GLY A 74 5.50 -1.19 -9.88
N LEU A 75 5.07 -0.98 -11.13
CA LEU A 75 4.50 0.28 -11.59
C LEU A 75 3.16 0.60 -10.90
N VAL A 76 2.29 -0.41 -10.74
CA VAL A 76 1.05 -0.26 -9.97
C VAL A 76 1.37 0.05 -8.51
N GLY A 77 2.36 -0.62 -7.92
CA GLY A 77 2.83 -0.37 -6.55
C GLY A 77 3.43 1.03 -6.39
N LEU A 78 4.20 1.50 -7.38
CA LEU A 78 4.76 2.85 -7.40
C LEU A 78 3.65 3.91 -7.37
N PHE A 79 2.64 3.79 -8.22
CA PHE A 79 1.50 4.71 -8.23
C PHE A 79 0.71 4.64 -6.92
N ALA A 80 0.50 3.44 -6.38
CA ALA A 80 -0.18 3.27 -5.10
C ALA A 80 0.58 3.95 -3.95
N LEU A 81 1.90 3.80 -3.87
CA LEU A 81 2.69 4.45 -2.82
C LEU A 81 2.83 5.96 -3.00
N ILE A 82 2.77 6.48 -4.23
CA ILE A 82 2.63 7.94 -4.45
C ILE A 82 1.31 8.43 -3.83
N VAL A 83 0.20 7.76 -4.12
CA VAL A 83 -1.12 8.09 -3.57
C VAL A 83 -1.13 8.01 -2.04
N GLU A 84 -0.59 6.93 -1.49
CA GLU A 84 -0.54 6.71 -0.04
C GLU A 84 0.27 7.79 0.68
N SER A 85 1.49 8.10 0.20
CA SER A 85 2.33 9.16 0.75
C SER A 85 1.69 10.53 0.60
N ALA A 86 1.01 10.81 -0.52
CA ALA A 86 0.26 12.03 -0.72
C ALA A 86 -0.78 12.24 0.38
N MET A 87 -1.51 11.18 0.74
CA MET A 87 -2.52 11.26 1.78
C MET A 87 -1.91 11.39 3.17
N PHE A 88 -0.78 10.73 3.46
CA PHE A 88 -0.11 10.84 4.74
C PHE A 88 0.46 12.24 4.99
N ASP A 89 1.15 12.79 4.01
CA ASP A 89 1.93 14.01 4.18
C ASP A 89 1.11 15.28 3.96
N TRP A 90 0.16 15.24 3.01
CA TRP A 90 -0.51 16.44 2.50
C TRP A 90 -2.00 16.54 2.82
N SER A 91 -2.64 15.50 3.37
CA SER A 91 -4.07 15.53 3.65
C SER A 91 -4.46 16.64 4.65
N ALA A 92 -3.65 16.86 5.69
CA ALA A 92 -3.89 17.92 6.67
C ALA A 92 -3.67 19.31 6.05
N VAL A 93 -2.66 19.45 5.17
CA VAL A 93 -2.39 20.70 4.44
C VAL A 93 -3.52 21.01 3.46
N TYR A 94 -4.04 19.99 2.80
CA TYR A 94 -5.20 20.14 1.90
C TYR A 94 -6.44 20.65 2.64
N PHE A 95 -6.75 20.06 3.80
CA PHE A 95 -7.89 20.48 4.61
C PHE A 95 -7.73 21.91 5.15
N GLU A 96 -6.51 22.31 5.51
CA GLU A 96 -6.23 23.69 5.91
C GLU A 96 -6.42 24.68 4.75
N SER A 97 -5.84 24.36 3.58
CA SER A 97 -5.79 25.28 2.44
C SER A 97 -7.12 25.39 1.69
N VAL A 98 -7.86 24.28 1.52
CA VAL A 98 -9.06 24.20 0.69
C VAL A 98 -10.34 24.27 1.52
N VAL A 99 -10.36 23.60 2.67
CA VAL A 99 -11.55 23.50 3.53
C VAL A 99 -11.54 24.56 4.61
N HIS A 100 -10.37 25.17 4.88
CA HIS A 100 -10.15 26.18 5.94
C HIS A 100 -10.39 25.63 7.36
N VAL A 101 -10.09 24.34 7.55
CA VAL A 101 -10.12 23.69 8.88
C VAL A 101 -8.71 23.74 9.47
N PRO A 102 -8.57 24.08 10.77
CA PRO A 102 -7.26 24.11 11.41
C PRO A 102 -6.50 22.77 11.25
N LYS A 103 -5.24 22.87 10.87
CA LYS A 103 -4.35 21.70 10.65
C LYS A 103 -4.24 20.79 11.86
N SER A 104 -4.42 21.35 13.07
CA SER A 104 -4.37 20.61 14.33
C SER A 104 -5.45 19.52 14.45
N LEU A 105 -6.58 19.66 13.76
CA LEU A 105 -7.67 18.68 13.79
C LEU A 105 -7.42 17.45 12.93
N GLN A 106 -6.53 17.52 11.93
CA GLN A 106 -6.12 16.41 11.05
C GLN A 106 -7.28 15.55 10.50
N ILE A 107 -8.45 16.15 10.26
CA ILE A 107 -9.69 15.45 9.88
C ILE A 107 -9.46 14.59 8.63
N GLY A 108 -8.82 15.16 7.60
CA GLY A 108 -8.55 14.46 6.35
C GLY A 108 -7.69 13.20 6.55
N PHE A 109 -6.65 13.31 7.36
CA PHE A 109 -5.78 12.20 7.71
C PHE A 109 -6.54 11.10 8.47
N LEU A 110 -7.30 11.48 9.50
CA LEU A 110 -8.04 10.53 10.34
C LEU A 110 -9.07 9.76 9.52
N VAL A 111 -9.85 10.45 8.69
CA VAL A 111 -10.87 9.83 7.83
C VAL A 111 -10.23 8.84 6.85
N PHE A 112 -9.13 9.24 6.20
CA PHE A 112 -8.37 8.37 5.32
C PHE A 112 -7.87 7.12 6.04
N MET A 113 -7.24 7.27 7.21
CA MET A 113 -6.68 6.16 7.99
C MET A 113 -7.74 5.17 8.47
N ILE A 114 -8.88 5.67 8.96
CA ILE A 114 -10.00 4.82 9.40
C ILE A 114 -10.51 3.98 8.23
N MET A 115 -10.71 4.61 7.07
CA MET A 115 -11.23 3.90 5.90
C MET A 115 -10.20 2.94 5.29
N MET A 116 -8.90 3.29 5.32
CA MET A 116 -7.84 2.39 4.90
C MET A 116 -7.77 1.16 5.82
N ALA A 117 -7.87 1.34 7.13
CA ALA A 117 -7.91 0.22 8.08
C ALA A 117 -9.14 -0.66 7.85
N THR A 118 -10.33 -0.06 7.74
CA THR A 118 -11.59 -0.77 7.46
C THR A 118 -11.51 -1.56 6.15
N GLY A 119 -10.99 -0.92 5.10
CA GLY A 119 -10.84 -1.56 3.79
C GLY A 119 -9.93 -2.78 3.83
N ARG A 120 -8.89 -2.81 4.65
CA ARG A 120 -8.03 -3.99 4.82
C ARG A 120 -8.79 -5.20 5.38
N PHE A 121 -9.72 -5.00 6.31
CA PHE A 121 -10.58 -6.08 6.81
C PHE A 121 -11.58 -6.57 5.75
N LEU A 122 -12.12 -5.66 4.94
CA LEU A 122 -13.05 -5.99 3.88
C LEU A 122 -12.39 -6.63 2.65
N THR A 123 -11.09 -6.50 2.48
CA THR A 123 -10.36 -6.94 1.30
C THR A 123 -10.56 -8.44 1.01
N ASN A 124 -10.48 -9.30 2.02
CA ASN A 124 -10.66 -10.74 1.84
C ASN A 124 -12.08 -11.09 1.38
N TYR A 125 -13.07 -10.41 1.92
CA TYR A 125 -14.47 -10.58 1.50
C TYR A 125 -14.69 -10.12 0.06
N ALA A 126 -14.09 -8.98 -0.30
CA ALA A 126 -14.14 -8.46 -1.66
C ALA A 126 -13.47 -9.40 -2.69
N TYR A 127 -12.38 -10.10 -2.31
CA TYR A 127 -11.76 -11.09 -3.19
C TYR A 127 -12.66 -12.29 -3.46
N GLN A 128 -13.41 -12.76 -2.46
CA GLN A 128 -14.34 -13.87 -2.62
C GLN A 128 -15.51 -13.51 -3.55
N LEU A 129 -15.99 -12.26 -3.49
CA LEU A 129 -17.13 -11.81 -4.28
C LEU A 129 -16.76 -11.47 -5.73
N TRP A 130 -15.66 -10.78 -5.94
CA TRP A 130 -15.35 -10.16 -7.24
C TRP A 130 -14.04 -10.63 -7.87
N GLY A 131 -13.23 -11.37 -7.12
CA GLY A 131 -11.89 -11.78 -7.57
C GLY A 131 -10.88 -10.65 -7.51
N LYS A 132 -9.59 -11.02 -7.41
CA LYS A 132 -8.49 -10.07 -7.17
C LYS A 132 -8.32 -8.99 -8.25
N LYS A 133 -8.54 -9.34 -9.54
CA LYS A 133 -8.42 -8.39 -10.66
C LYS A 133 -9.46 -7.27 -10.57
N LYS A 134 -10.73 -7.64 -10.36
CA LYS A 134 -11.82 -6.65 -10.26
C LYS A 134 -11.66 -5.78 -9.04
N VAL A 135 -11.23 -6.34 -7.90
CA VAL A 135 -10.96 -5.57 -6.67
C VAL A 135 -9.87 -4.52 -6.94
N LEU A 136 -8.81 -4.87 -7.67
CA LEU A 136 -7.76 -3.93 -8.01
C LEU A 136 -8.23 -2.82 -8.97
N GLN A 137 -9.12 -3.14 -9.92
CA GLN A 137 -9.75 -2.15 -10.78
C GLN A 137 -10.67 -1.20 -10.00
N LEU A 138 -11.49 -1.74 -9.08
CA LEU A 138 -12.32 -0.93 -8.18
C LEU A 138 -11.49 -0.04 -7.29
N ALA A 139 -10.37 -0.55 -6.77
CA ALA A 139 -9.42 0.23 -5.98
C ALA A 139 -8.90 1.46 -6.71
N GLY A 140 -8.39 1.28 -7.92
CA GLY A 140 -7.92 2.39 -8.75
C GLY A 140 -9.05 3.38 -9.10
N SER A 141 -10.27 2.87 -9.35
CA SER A 141 -11.44 3.71 -9.61
C SER A 141 -11.82 4.55 -8.38
N PHE A 142 -11.80 3.97 -7.17
CA PHE A 142 -12.06 4.69 -5.93
C PHE A 142 -11.04 5.78 -5.67
N ILE A 143 -9.76 5.52 -5.94
CA ILE A 143 -8.71 6.53 -5.85
C ILE A 143 -8.98 7.68 -6.81
N CYS A 144 -9.21 7.36 -8.08
CA CYS A 144 -9.49 8.36 -9.10
C CYS A 144 -10.70 9.23 -8.73
N ILE A 145 -11.85 8.61 -8.47
CA ILE A 145 -13.09 9.31 -8.11
C ILE A 145 -12.91 10.12 -6.83
N GLY A 146 -12.29 9.55 -5.81
CA GLY A 146 -12.09 10.21 -4.52
C GLY A 146 -11.29 11.52 -4.62
N PHE A 147 -10.20 11.51 -5.37
CA PHE A 147 -9.41 12.71 -5.60
C PHE A 147 -10.15 13.74 -6.46
N PHE A 148 -10.84 13.31 -7.52
CA PHE A 148 -11.62 14.22 -8.36
C PHE A 148 -12.79 14.83 -7.61
N VAL A 149 -13.50 14.08 -6.78
CA VAL A 149 -14.56 14.59 -5.92
C VAL A 149 -14.02 15.66 -4.97
N SER A 150 -12.92 15.38 -4.28
CA SER A 150 -12.30 16.35 -3.38
C SER A 150 -11.81 17.60 -4.13
N ALA A 151 -11.10 17.44 -5.23
CA ALA A 151 -10.46 18.55 -5.93
C ALA A 151 -11.46 19.44 -6.68
N LEU A 152 -12.49 18.86 -7.32
CA LEU A 152 -13.47 19.60 -8.10
C LEU A 152 -14.62 20.16 -7.23
N LEU A 153 -15.17 19.32 -6.35
CA LEU A 153 -16.36 19.68 -5.56
C LEU A 153 -16.01 20.28 -4.20
N GLY A 154 -14.85 19.92 -3.66
CA GLY A 154 -14.46 20.30 -2.30
C GLY A 154 -14.33 21.80 -2.03
N GLY A 155 -14.20 22.62 -3.07
CA GLY A 155 -14.09 24.07 -2.95
C GLY A 155 -15.28 24.86 -3.47
N VAL A 156 -16.26 24.19 -4.08
CA VAL A 156 -17.38 24.88 -4.76
C VAL A 156 -18.45 25.41 -3.77
N PHE A 157 -18.61 24.73 -2.65
CA PHE A 157 -19.67 25.06 -1.69
C PHE A 157 -19.21 26.17 -0.74
N GLU A 158 -20.12 27.10 -0.40
CA GLU A 158 -19.85 28.17 0.56
C GLU A 158 -19.86 27.67 2.01
N SER A 159 -20.74 26.70 2.31
CA SER A 159 -20.86 26.13 3.64
C SER A 159 -19.64 25.30 4.04
N MET A 160 -18.99 25.64 5.16
CA MET A 160 -17.85 24.93 5.70
C MET A 160 -18.18 23.45 6.00
N ALA A 161 -19.39 23.17 6.51
CA ALA A 161 -19.82 21.81 6.78
C ALA A 161 -19.88 20.97 5.51
N MET A 162 -20.40 21.51 4.40
CA MET A 162 -20.43 20.81 3.11
C MET A 162 -19.04 20.56 2.55
N LYS A 163 -18.13 21.51 2.68
CA LYS A 163 -16.72 21.34 2.29
C LYS A 163 -16.09 20.17 3.04
N VAL A 164 -16.26 20.14 4.37
CA VAL A 164 -15.73 19.06 5.21
C VAL A 164 -16.30 17.70 4.79
N ILE A 165 -17.62 17.61 4.62
CA ILE A 165 -18.29 16.35 4.26
C ILE A 165 -17.81 15.84 2.90
N ILE A 166 -17.79 16.67 1.87
CA ILE A 166 -17.43 16.25 0.50
C ILE A 166 -15.96 15.82 0.42
N ASN A 167 -15.06 16.60 1.03
CA ASN A 167 -13.65 16.25 1.03
C ASN A 167 -13.39 14.98 1.87
N SER A 168 -14.09 14.82 2.99
CA SER A 168 -14.02 13.60 3.79
C SER A 168 -14.50 12.37 3.02
N LEU A 169 -15.63 12.48 2.28
CA LEU A 169 -16.12 11.39 1.43
C LEU A 169 -15.11 11.03 0.34
N GLY A 170 -14.49 12.01 -0.31
CA GLY A 170 -13.44 11.76 -1.28
C GLY A 170 -12.24 11.02 -0.66
N PHE A 171 -11.78 11.46 0.50
CA PHE A 171 -10.66 10.82 1.21
C PHE A 171 -11.01 9.42 1.75
N MET A 172 -12.27 9.17 2.12
CA MET A 172 -12.77 7.84 2.45
C MET A 172 -12.65 6.88 1.25
N LEU A 173 -13.05 7.33 0.06
CA LEU A 173 -12.91 6.51 -1.15
C LEU A 173 -11.45 6.21 -1.47
N VAL A 174 -10.55 7.20 -1.36
CA VAL A 174 -9.11 6.99 -1.55
C VAL A 174 -8.58 5.97 -0.55
N GLY A 175 -8.94 6.08 0.73
CA GLY A 175 -8.53 5.15 1.78
C GLY A 175 -8.97 3.71 1.50
N LEU A 176 -10.24 3.51 1.09
CA LEU A 176 -10.76 2.21 0.68
C LEU A 176 -9.99 1.66 -0.53
N GLY A 177 -9.71 2.50 -1.54
CA GLY A 177 -8.97 2.08 -2.73
C GLY A 177 -7.55 1.61 -2.39
N ILE A 178 -6.79 2.42 -1.65
CA ILE A 178 -5.39 2.09 -1.30
C ILE A 178 -5.29 0.82 -0.45
N SER A 179 -6.27 0.56 0.41
CA SER A 179 -6.23 -0.51 1.41
C SER A 179 -5.93 -1.90 0.85
N CYS A 180 -6.43 -2.20 -0.34
CA CYS A 180 -6.34 -3.52 -0.94
C CYS A 180 -5.22 -3.66 -2.00
N ILE A 181 -4.61 -2.55 -2.48
CA ILE A 181 -3.65 -2.65 -3.59
C ILE A 181 -2.40 -3.43 -3.18
N VAL A 182 -1.71 -3.03 -2.12
CA VAL A 182 -0.46 -3.65 -1.70
C VAL A 182 -0.61 -5.15 -1.39
N PRO A 183 -1.59 -5.60 -0.57
CA PRO A 183 -1.78 -7.03 -0.34
C PRO A 183 -2.13 -7.80 -1.61
N THR A 184 -2.87 -7.18 -2.54
CA THR A 184 -3.18 -7.80 -3.84
C THR A 184 -1.92 -8.01 -4.66
N LEU A 185 -1.04 -7.00 -4.75
CA LEU A 185 0.22 -7.10 -5.51
C LEU A 185 1.11 -8.22 -4.95
N TYR A 186 1.26 -8.32 -3.64
CA TYR A 186 2.03 -9.39 -3.00
C TYR A 186 1.44 -10.77 -3.29
N SER A 187 0.11 -10.89 -3.29
CA SER A 187 -0.58 -12.12 -3.67
C SER A 187 -0.33 -12.51 -5.14
N PHE A 188 -0.28 -11.55 -6.06
CA PHE A 188 0.06 -11.82 -7.47
C PHE A 188 1.50 -12.29 -7.64
N VAL A 189 2.46 -11.69 -6.92
CA VAL A 189 3.86 -12.14 -6.93
C VAL A 189 3.96 -13.58 -6.48
N GLY A 190 3.34 -13.93 -5.35
CA GLY A 190 3.37 -15.30 -4.83
C GLY A 190 2.75 -16.34 -5.76
N ALA A 191 1.72 -15.94 -6.56
CA ALA A 191 1.00 -16.85 -7.43
C ALA A 191 1.62 -17.02 -8.82
N LYS A 192 2.33 -16.01 -9.35
CA LYS A 192 2.71 -15.96 -10.77
C LYS A 192 4.17 -15.71 -11.06
N SER A 193 4.96 -15.28 -10.09
CA SER A 193 6.38 -15.02 -10.33
C SER A 193 7.15 -16.33 -10.57
N LYS A 194 7.95 -16.35 -11.60
CA LYS A 194 8.94 -17.42 -11.86
C LYS A 194 10.20 -17.21 -11.03
N THR A 195 10.44 -15.98 -10.59
CA THR A 195 11.54 -15.61 -9.71
C THR A 195 11.23 -16.07 -8.29
N PRO A 196 12.23 -16.50 -7.49
CA PRO A 196 12.01 -16.80 -6.07
C PRO A 196 11.24 -15.68 -5.36
N VAL A 197 10.19 -16.03 -4.62
CA VAL A 197 9.21 -15.09 -4.06
C VAL A 197 9.89 -13.97 -3.25
N SER A 198 10.92 -14.29 -2.47
CA SER A 198 11.67 -13.30 -1.68
C SER A 198 12.34 -12.23 -2.56
N ILE A 199 12.95 -12.64 -3.67
CA ILE A 199 13.61 -11.70 -4.61
C ILE A 199 12.54 -10.89 -5.35
N ALA A 200 11.47 -11.53 -5.80
CA ALA A 200 10.38 -10.87 -6.51
C ALA A 200 9.69 -9.80 -5.63
N LEU A 201 9.46 -10.10 -4.34
CA LEU A 201 8.92 -9.14 -3.37
C LEU A 201 9.89 -7.98 -3.12
N THR A 202 11.21 -8.25 -3.07
CA THR A 202 12.22 -7.20 -2.93
C THR A 202 12.21 -6.25 -4.12
N ILE A 203 12.14 -6.78 -5.35
CA ILE A 203 12.07 -5.98 -6.58
C ILE A 203 10.79 -5.13 -6.58
N LEU A 204 9.64 -5.76 -6.31
CA LEU A 204 8.35 -5.08 -6.23
C LEU A 204 8.39 -3.92 -5.22
N SER A 205 8.85 -4.20 -4.00
CA SER A 205 8.92 -3.21 -2.93
C SER A 205 9.90 -2.08 -3.28
N SER A 206 11.06 -2.39 -3.85
CA SER A 206 12.06 -1.39 -4.24
C SER A 206 11.50 -0.40 -5.26
N ILE A 207 10.83 -0.90 -6.30
CA ILE A 207 10.19 -0.05 -7.31
C ILE A 207 9.07 0.79 -6.67
N SER A 208 8.25 0.19 -5.83
CA SER A 208 7.12 0.87 -5.19
C SER A 208 7.57 1.99 -4.25
N PHE A 209 8.61 1.76 -3.44
CA PHE A 209 9.13 2.76 -2.49
C PHE A 209 9.73 3.99 -3.17
N ILE A 210 10.21 3.88 -4.41
CA ILE A 210 10.61 5.06 -5.20
C ILE A 210 9.43 6.04 -5.32
N GLY A 211 8.21 5.52 -5.47
CA GLY A 211 7.00 6.35 -5.51
C GLY A 211 6.80 7.16 -4.23
N SER A 212 6.98 6.55 -3.07
CA SER A 212 6.87 7.25 -1.77
C SER A 212 7.89 8.36 -1.60
N LEU A 213 9.11 8.20 -2.13
CA LEU A 213 10.14 9.23 -2.10
C LEU A 213 9.85 10.40 -3.04
N ILE A 214 9.27 10.11 -4.21
CA ILE A 214 8.97 11.13 -5.23
C ILE A 214 7.72 11.93 -4.84
N ALA A 215 6.75 11.32 -4.17
CA ALA A 215 5.45 11.92 -3.87
C ALA A 215 5.52 13.28 -3.18
N PRO A 216 6.27 13.49 -2.07
CA PRO A 216 6.33 14.79 -1.41
C PRO A 216 6.93 15.89 -2.30
N LEU A 217 7.95 15.55 -3.09
CA LEU A 217 8.60 16.48 -4.00
C LEU A 217 7.65 16.90 -5.13
N LEU A 218 6.94 15.92 -5.71
CA LEU A 218 6.01 16.13 -6.81
C LEU A 218 4.83 17.01 -6.36
N ILE A 219 4.22 16.69 -5.22
CA ILE A 219 3.10 17.47 -4.70
C ILE A 219 3.54 18.85 -4.28
N GLY A 220 4.68 18.96 -3.59
CA GLY A 220 5.23 20.23 -3.15
C GLY A 220 5.53 21.16 -4.32
N ALA A 221 6.17 20.67 -5.38
CA ALA A 221 6.47 21.44 -6.58
C ALA A 221 5.19 21.91 -7.31
N ILE A 222 4.22 21.01 -7.49
CA ILE A 222 2.96 21.36 -8.17
C ILE A 222 2.11 22.33 -7.33
N SER A 223 2.04 22.11 -6.01
CA SER A 223 1.29 22.99 -5.12
C SER A 223 1.87 24.40 -5.05
N GLN A 224 3.19 24.54 -5.18
CA GLN A 224 3.84 25.85 -5.22
C GLN A 224 3.66 26.56 -6.57
N ALA A 225 3.66 25.79 -7.67
CA ALA A 225 3.54 26.35 -9.00
C ALA A 225 2.10 26.74 -9.38
N PHE A 226 1.11 26.01 -8.87
CA PHE A 226 -0.30 26.16 -9.22
C PHE A 226 -1.20 26.22 -7.98
N ASP A 227 -1.71 25.07 -7.56
CA ASP A 227 -2.61 24.92 -6.42
C ASP A 227 -2.55 23.45 -5.96
N ILE A 228 -2.76 23.23 -4.66
CA ILE A 228 -2.82 21.89 -4.08
C ILE A 228 -3.95 21.04 -4.69
N ARG A 229 -5.05 21.66 -5.15
CA ARG A 229 -6.14 20.96 -5.85
C ARG A 229 -5.67 20.34 -7.17
N ILE A 230 -4.83 21.06 -7.93
CA ILE A 230 -4.26 20.55 -9.17
C ILE A 230 -3.33 19.39 -8.89
N ALA A 231 -2.52 19.47 -7.84
CA ALA A 231 -1.67 18.35 -7.40
C ALA A 231 -2.52 17.10 -7.10
N TYR A 232 -3.65 17.26 -6.40
CA TYR A 232 -4.55 16.15 -6.07
C TYR A 232 -5.28 15.58 -7.31
N MET A 233 -5.65 16.42 -8.28
CA MET A 233 -6.18 15.93 -9.57
C MET A 233 -5.17 15.07 -10.33
N LEU A 234 -3.91 15.51 -10.38
CA LEU A 234 -2.84 14.76 -11.04
C LEU A 234 -2.59 13.41 -10.35
N ILE A 235 -2.64 13.37 -9.02
CA ILE A 235 -2.54 12.11 -8.27
C ILE A 235 -3.78 11.24 -8.54
N GLY A 236 -4.97 11.82 -8.65
CA GLY A 236 -6.19 11.10 -9.03
C GLY A 236 -6.06 10.39 -10.39
N ILE A 237 -5.36 11.01 -11.36
CA ILE A 237 -5.07 10.39 -12.66
C ILE A 237 -4.24 9.11 -12.49
N LEU A 238 -3.32 9.04 -11.50
CA LEU A 238 -2.56 7.82 -11.22
C LEU A 238 -3.49 6.66 -10.83
N GLY A 239 -4.58 6.93 -10.10
CA GLY A 239 -5.64 5.95 -9.83
C GLY A 239 -6.26 5.41 -11.12
N GLY A 240 -6.55 6.29 -12.09
CA GLY A 240 -7.00 5.91 -13.43
C GLY A 240 -5.95 5.08 -14.19
N CYS A 241 -4.67 5.44 -14.11
CA CYS A 241 -3.58 4.68 -14.69
C CYS A 241 -3.49 3.27 -14.11
N ILE A 242 -3.71 3.09 -12.80
CA ILE A 242 -3.79 1.76 -12.17
C ILE A 242 -4.90 0.93 -12.84
N VAL A 243 -6.10 1.50 -13.02
CA VAL A 243 -7.21 0.81 -13.68
C VAL A 243 -6.84 0.38 -15.10
N LEU A 244 -6.21 1.27 -15.88
CA LEU A 244 -5.78 0.98 -17.24
C LEU A 244 -4.74 -0.14 -17.27
N ILE A 245 -3.70 -0.08 -16.46
CA ILE A 245 -2.66 -1.11 -16.41
C ILE A 245 -3.27 -2.46 -16.05
N VAL A 246 -4.12 -2.52 -15.03
CA VAL A 246 -4.77 -3.77 -14.60
C VAL A 246 -5.74 -4.31 -15.65
N SER A 247 -6.41 -3.44 -16.41
CA SER A 247 -7.37 -3.83 -17.43
C SER A 247 -6.68 -4.43 -18.66
N PHE A 248 -5.65 -3.76 -19.17
CA PHE A 248 -4.96 -4.16 -20.41
C PHE A 248 -3.89 -5.23 -20.18
N SER A 249 -3.38 -5.41 -18.98
CA SER A 249 -2.36 -6.40 -18.69
C SER A 249 -2.95 -7.80 -18.47
N SER A 250 -2.44 -8.77 -19.21
CA SER A 250 -2.74 -10.20 -19.01
C SER A 250 -2.10 -10.75 -17.70
N ALA A 251 -1.16 -10.00 -17.12
CA ALA A 251 -0.52 -10.36 -15.85
C ALA A 251 -1.53 -10.51 -14.70
N PHE A 252 -2.62 -9.76 -14.72
CA PHE A 252 -3.66 -9.79 -13.68
C PHE A 252 -4.80 -10.80 -13.95
N ASN A 253 -4.76 -11.56 -15.04
CA ASN A 253 -5.69 -12.64 -15.29
C ASN A 253 -5.25 -13.88 -14.51
N ILE A 254 -5.70 -14.05 -13.28
CA ILE A 254 -5.63 -15.34 -12.58
C ILE A 254 -6.82 -16.15 -13.13
N GLN A 255 -6.54 -17.23 -13.86
CA GLN A 255 -7.53 -18.31 -13.96
C GLN A 255 -7.66 -18.85 -12.52
N GLU A 256 -8.81 -18.59 -11.91
CA GLU A 256 -9.24 -19.32 -10.73
C GLU A 256 -9.45 -20.77 -11.20
N SER A 257 -8.35 -21.55 -11.22
CA SER A 257 -8.47 -23.00 -11.30
C SER A 257 -9.07 -23.47 -9.98
N GLY A 258 -10.39 -23.66 -10.02
CA GLY A 258 -11.23 -24.50 -9.22
C GLY A 258 -10.69 -24.90 -7.84
N ASP A 259 -10.93 -24.06 -6.84
CA ASP A 259 -11.14 -24.54 -5.49
C ASP A 259 -12.51 -24.02 -5.03
N LYS A 260 -13.56 -24.69 -5.53
CA LYS A 260 -14.86 -24.65 -4.88
C LYS A 260 -14.74 -25.58 -3.67
N PRO A 261 -14.94 -25.11 -2.46
CA PRO A 261 -15.13 -26.02 -1.35
C PRO A 261 -16.39 -26.84 -1.61
N GLU A 262 -16.24 -28.19 -1.65
CA GLU A 262 -17.34 -29.13 -1.50
C GLU A 262 -18.02 -28.96 -0.14
#